data_a0a853c518054221de3603667d1806e9
#
_entry.id   a0a853c518054221de3603667d1806e9
#
_cell.length_a   1.000
_cell.length_b   1.000
_cell.length_c   1.000
_cell.angle_alpha   90.00
_cell.angle_beta   90.00
_cell.angle_gamma   90.00
#
_symmetry.space_group_name_H-M   'P 1'
#
loop_
_entity.id
_entity.type
_entity.pdbx_description
1 polymer ?
#
loop_
_entity_poly.entity_id
_entity_poly.type
_entity_poly.pdbx_seq_one_letter_code
_entity_poly.pdbx_strand_id
1 'polypeptide(L)'
;MNSSNIKSSNDGCGISTAEDFIAFTYLINGEAYADRCLEEFGTSVNEKMTYYLLNDIHFTPEECARLQSIGHYNQSGFENSGFIDCLDGQNHTLYELKLEPKSNMDSYALFSFVDTAGIIKDLNIENVSYSNAGYTCKYEAILTGRNNGTITGCHIKGNNSFTGESVKQAGGIAGINKGCVINCSAENIDFQLPKAQASGISFSNFGQLLNCYMASCDFTNTLSSGGICYTMEPRSEMKNCYTYKTIGYPSKKKYGSLVYKSNNCTIESGLYCDVDVRGVYDTYQTTPKQIYTYDENTMTAENDIPVIDILNNWISDNAQLYPEKIFYQWIKGDIPPIILELR
;
A
#
# COMPACT_ATOMS: atom_id res chain seq x y z
N MET A 1 -2.18 20.13 30.86
CA MET A 1 -2.27 21.37 30.05
C MET A 1 -2.92 20.99 28.76
N ASN A 2 -3.95 21.68 28.35
CA ASN A 2 -4.91 21.27 27.32
C ASN A 2 -4.28 21.01 25.96
N SER A 3 -4.40 19.78 25.46
CA SER A 3 -4.24 19.48 24.04
C SER A 3 -5.43 20.12 23.32
N SER A 4 -5.18 21.26 22.70
CA SER A 4 -6.14 21.88 21.78
C SER A 4 -6.36 20.95 20.59
N ASN A 5 -7.55 20.36 20.54
CA ASN A 5 -8.11 19.81 19.32
C ASN A 5 -8.13 20.94 18.27
N ILE A 6 -7.16 20.95 17.37
CA ILE A 6 -7.25 21.71 16.13
C ILE A 6 -8.21 20.91 15.26
N LYS A 7 -9.51 21.14 15.43
CA LYS A 7 -10.47 20.89 14.36
C LYS A 7 -10.07 21.85 13.24
N SER A 8 -9.44 21.36 12.18
CA SER A 8 -9.37 22.10 10.93
C SER A 8 -10.81 22.33 10.49
N SER A 9 -11.23 23.58 10.46
CA SER A 9 -12.50 23.98 9.85
C SER A 9 -12.32 23.79 8.33
N ASN A 10 -12.57 22.58 7.83
CA ASN A 10 -12.86 22.41 6.43
C ASN A 10 -14.21 23.08 6.20
N ASP A 11 -14.25 24.12 5.40
CA ASP A 11 -15.47 24.90 5.04
C ASP A 11 -16.43 24.07 4.14
N GLY A 12 -16.56 22.76 4.38
CA GLY A 12 -17.44 21.86 3.64
C GLY A 12 -16.87 21.38 2.30
N CYS A 13 -15.65 21.77 1.93
CA CYS A 13 -15.00 21.27 0.72
C CYS A 13 -14.43 19.86 0.94
N GLY A 14 -14.83 18.92 0.10
CA GLY A 14 -14.32 17.54 0.15
C GLY A 14 -15.16 16.54 -0.63
N ILE A 15 -14.70 15.33 -0.70
CA ILE A 15 -15.29 14.20 -1.41
C ILE A 15 -16.19 13.45 -0.44
N SER A 16 -17.50 13.51 -0.67
CA SER A 16 -18.51 12.94 0.25
C SER A 16 -19.27 11.75 -0.32
N THR A 17 -19.25 11.57 -1.63
CA THR A 17 -20.04 10.56 -2.35
C THR A 17 -19.22 9.87 -3.42
N ALA A 18 -19.70 8.73 -3.95
CA ALA A 18 -19.10 8.06 -5.10
C ALA A 18 -19.06 8.97 -6.33
N GLU A 19 -20.09 9.79 -6.57
CA GLU A 19 -20.13 10.76 -7.66
C GLU A 19 -19.06 11.84 -7.50
N ASP A 20 -18.82 12.35 -6.28
CA ASP A 20 -17.72 13.29 -6.01
C ASP A 20 -16.37 12.65 -6.31
N PHE A 21 -16.17 11.40 -5.89
CA PHE A 21 -14.91 10.70 -6.14
C PHE A 21 -14.70 10.44 -7.64
N ILE A 22 -15.75 10.08 -8.38
CA ILE A 22 -15.70 9.94 -9.83
C ILE A 22 -15.30 11.27 -10.47
N ALA A 23 -16.00 12.37 -10.15
CA ALA A 23 -15.70 13.71 -10.65
C ALA A 23 -14.23 14.09 -10.34
N PHE A 24 -13.77 13.83 -9.13
CA PHE A 24 -12.38 14.04 -8.73
C PHE A 24 -11.39 13.29 -9.63
N THR A 25 -11.67 12.01 -9.99
CA THR A 25 -10.75 11.24 -10.84
C THR A 25 -10.61 11.82 -12.24
N TYR A 26 -11.65 12.43 -12.80
CA TYR A 26 -11.60 13.12 -14.10
C TYR A 26 -10.82 14.43 -14.00
N LEU A 27 -11.21 15.28 -13.05
CA LEU A 27 -10.66 16.62 -12.91
C LEU A 27 -9.17 16.61 -12.57
N ILE A 28 -8.73 15.68 -11.71
CA ILE A 28 -7.31 15.56 -11.34
C ILE A 28 -6.45 15.06 -12.50
N ASN A 29 -7.04 14.35 -13.45
CA ASN A 29 -6.40 13.96 -14.71
C ASN A 29 -6.45 15.05 -15.77
N GLY A 30 -7.03 16.24 -15.47
CA GLY A 30 -7.15 17.35 -16.40
C GLY A 30 -8.34 17.26 -17.35
N GLU A 31 -9.28 16.36 -17.09
CA GLU A 31 -10.49 16.19 -17.88
C GLU A 31 -11.66 16.95 -17.25
N ALA A 32 -12.55 17.50 -18.07
CA ALA A 32 -13.74 18.17 -17.58
C ALA A 32 -14.78 17.16 -17.04
N TYR A 33 -15.48 17.51 -15.99
CA TYR A 33 -16.59 16.74 -15.45
C TYR A 33 -17.76 17.65 -15.08
N ALA A 34 -18.75 17.74 -15.97
CA ALA A 34 -19.86 18.69 -15.88
C ALA A 34 -19.36 20.13 -15.56
N ASP A 35 -20.01 20.81 -14.64
CA ASP A 35 -19.63 22.15 -14.18
C ASP A 35 -18.81 22.12 -12.87
N ARG A 36 -18.14 20.98 -12.57
CA ARG A 36 -17.38 20.77 -11.35
C ARG A 36 -15.93 21.27 -11.46
N CYS A 37 -15.32 21.59 -10.33
CA CYS A 37 -13.92 21.99 -10.25
C CYS A 37 -13.21 21.37 -9.02
N LEU A 38 -11.87 21.34 -9.04
CA LEU A 38 -11.07 20.69 -7.99
C LEU A 38 -11.17 21.39 -6.64
N GLU A 39 -11.44 22.68 -6.62
CA GLU A 39 -11.61 23.50 -5.41
C GLU A 39 -12.80 23.04 -4.54
N GLU A 40 -13.76 22.33 -5.12
CA GLU A 40 -14.88 21.72 -4.37
C GLU A 40 -14.43 20.59 -3.45
N PHE A 41 -13.29 19.94 -3.75
CA PHE A 41 -12.84 18.74 -3.09
C PHE A 41 -11.72 18.96 -2.07
N GLY A 42 -11.18 20.16 -1.99
CA GLY A 42 -10.04 20.43 -1.13
C GLY A 42 -9.71 21.90 -0.95
N THR A 43 -8.64 22.11 -0.21
CA THR A 43 -8.12 23.45 0.09
C THR A 43 -6.63 23.54 -0.16
N SER A 44 -6.13 24.73 -0.46
CA SER A 44 -4.68 24.94 -0.59
C SER A 44 -4.05 25.08 0.79
N VAL A 45 -3.09 24.21 1.09
CA VAL A 45 -2.31 24.23 2.32
C VAL A 45 -0.83 24.33 1.94
N ASN A 46 -0.17 25.44 2.32
CA ASN A 46 1.24 25.71 1.96
C ASN A 46 1.53 25.57 0.46
N GLU A 47 0.71 26.22 -0.35
CA GLU A 47 0.81 26.23 -1.83
C GLU A 47 0.55 24.86 -2.51
N LYS A 48 0.08 23.86 -1.77
CA LYS A 48 -0.27 22.54 -2.26
C LYS A 48 -1.74 22.27 -2.01
N MET A 49 -2.43 21.71 -3.01
CA MET A 49 -3.81 21.28 -2.82
C MET A 49 -3.85 20.05 -1.91
N THR A 50 -4.77 20.06 -0.97
CA THR A 50 -5.12 18.91 -0.16
C THR A 50 -6.60 18.62 -0.33
N TYR A 51 -6.91 17.46 -0.88
CA TYR A 51 -8.25 16.94 -1.06
C TYR A 51 -8.61 16.04 0.11
N TYR A 52 -9.87 16.07 0.54
CA TYR A 52 -10.32 15.38 1.74
C TYR A 52 -11.45 14.41 1.43
N LEU A 53 -11.37 13.19 1.95
CA LEU A 53 -12.56 12.37 2.11
C LEU A 53 -13.32 12.86 3.35
N LEU A 54 -14.63 13.06 3.22
CA LEU A 54 -15.48 13.51 4.32
C LEU A 54 -16.38 12.42 4.89
N ASN A 55 -16.53 11.33 4.16
CA ASN A 55 -17.33 10.16 4.55
C ASN A 55 -16.72 8.88 4.02
N ASP A 56 -17.14 7.77 4.58
CA ASP A 56 -17.00 6.48 3.95
C ASP A 56 -17.84 6.43 2.66
N ILE A 57 -17.29 5.84 1.60
CA ILE A 57 -17.91 5.81 0.28
C ILE A 57 -18.07 4.38 -0.20
N HIS A 58 -19.30 3.99 -0.51
CA HIS A 58 -19.63 2.69 -1.10
C HIS A 58 -19.84 2.86 -2.61
N PHE A 59 -19.20 2.01 -3.41
CA PHE A 59 -19.30 2.05 -4.86
C PHE A 59 -20.16 0.92 -5.40
N THR A 60 -21.10 1.26 -6.27
CA THR A 60 -21.79 0.29 -7.12
C THR A 60 -20.90 -0.13 -8.30
N PRO A 61 -21.17 -1.28 -8.96
CA PRO A 61 -20.46 -1.67 -10.18
C PRO A 61 -20.53 -0.63 -11.30
N GLU A 62 -21.65 0.06 -11.44
CA GLU A 62 -21.88 1.11 -12.44
C GLU A 62 -21.03 2.35 -12.16
N GLU A 63 -20.88 2.73 -10.90
CA GLU A 63 -19.99 3.82 -10.48
C GLU A 63 -18.54 3.46 -10.69
N CYS A 64 -18.12 2.25 -10.33
CA CYS A 64 -16.78 1.76 -10.60
C CYS A 64 -16.41 1.77 -12.08
N ALA A 65 -17.37 1.45 -12.98
CA ALA A 65 -17.14 1.48 -14.41
C ALA A 65 -16.84 2.90 -14.95
N ARG A 66 -17.23 3.93 -14.22
CA ARG A 66 -16.98 5.35 -14.53
C ARG A 66 -15.68 5.88 -13.93
N LEU A 67 -15.10 5.21 -12.95
CA LEU A 67 -13.84 5.63 -12.35
C LEU A 67 -12.71 5.66 -13.39
N GLN A 68 -11.87 6.65 -13.28
CA GLN A 68 -10.58 6.70 -13.95
C GLN A 68 -9.48 6.40 -12.94
N SER A 69 -8.42 5.72 -13.38
CA SER A 69 -7.19 5.66 -12.61
C SER A 69 -6.51 7.02 -12.60
N ILE A 70 -6.04 7.45 -11.45
CA ILE A 70 -5.43 8.77 -11.27
C ILE A 70 -3.95 8.75 -11.66
N GLY A 71 -3.57 9.71 -12.50
CA GLY A 71 -2.22 9.85 -13.02
C GLY A 71 -1.90 8.89 -14.16
N HIS A 72 -0.90 9.23 -14.94
CA HIS A 72 -0.43 8.45 -16.07
C HIS A 72 1.09 8.41 -16.10
N TYR A 73 1.67 7.23 -16.27
CA TYR A 73 3.09 7.03 -16.46
C TYR A 73 3.37 6.32 -17.78
N ASN A 74 4.28 6.91 -18.58
CA ASN A 74 4.78 6.32 -19.81
C ASN A 74 6.31 6.23 -19.76
N GLN A 75 6.86 5.04 -19.97
CA GLN A 75 8.32 4.81 -19.96
C GLN A 75 9.07 5.65 -21.00
N SER A 76 8.43 6.06 -22.09
CA SER A 76 9.04 6.93 -23.09
C SER A 76 9.33 8.34 -22.57
N GLY A 77 8.84 8.69 -21.37
CA GLY A 77 9.08 9.98 -20.70
C GLY A 77 8.31 11.17 -21.29
N PHE A 78 7.60 10.96 -22.38
CA PHE A 78 6.73 11.98 -22.96
C PHE A 78 5.33 11.84 -22.34
N GLU A 79 4.81 12.89 -21.73
CA GLU A 79 3.44 12.97 -21.18
C GLU A 79 3.21 12.20 -19.85
N ASN A 80 4.18 12.19 -18.93
CA ASN A 80 3.92 11.74 -17.57
C ASN A 80 3.11 12.79 -16.80
N SER A 81 1.97 12.41 -16.29
CA SER A 81 1.15 13.24 -15.40
C SER A 81 0.85 12.45 -14.14
N GLY A 82 1.69 12.64 -13.11
CA GLY A 82 1.51 12.00 -11.83
C GLY A 82 0.65 12.85 -10.89
N PHE A 83 0.03 12.19 -9.90
CA PHE A 83 -0.61 12.89 -8.80
C PHE A 83 0.47 13.60 -7.97
N ILE A 84 0.39 14.92 -7.88
CA ILE A 84 1.39 15.77 -7.21
C ILE A 84 0.89 16.41 -5.90
N ASP A 85 -0.42 16.35 -5.67
CA ASP A 85 -1.10 16.97 -4.54
C ASP A 85 -1.19 16.02 -3.32
N CYS A 86 -2.00 16.35 -2.35
CA CYS A 86 -2.29 15.52 -1.19
C CYS A 86 -3.74 15.01 -1.25
N LEU A 87 -3.95 13.69 -1.15
CA LEU A 87 -5.24 13.13 -0.76
C LEU A 87 -5.17 12.70 0.70
N ASP A 88 -5.98 13.32 1.54
CA ASP A 88 -6.18 12.99 2.93
C ASP A 88 -7.50 12.21 3.08
N GLY A 89 -7.38 10.91 3.30
CA GLY A 89 -8.54 10.04 3.50
C GLY A 89 -9.25 10.24 4.84
N GLN A 90 -8.65 10.97 5.78
CA GLN A 90 -9.18 11.22 7.14
C GLN A 90 -9.65 9.95 7.87
N ASN A 91 -9.01 8.81 7.58
CA ASN A 91 -9.37 7.46 8.02
C ASN A 91 -10.72 6.94 7.48
N HIS A 92 -11.32 7.62 6.51
CA HIS A 92 -12.49 7.12 5.81
C HIS A 92 -12.13 5.99 4.85
N THR A 93 -13.14 5.21 4.48
CA THR A 93 -13.00 3.99 3.70
C THR A 93 -13.70 4.10 2.35
N LEU A 94 -13.02 3.65 1.29
CA LEU A 94 -13.59 3.37 -0.01
C LEU A 94 -13.96 1.88 -0.08
N TYR A 95 -15.25 1.58 -0.17
CA TYR A 95 -15.78 0.21 -0.18
C TYR A 95 -16.12 -0.26 -1.58
N GLU A 96 -15.86 -1.56 -1.84
CA GLU A 96 -16.40 -2.30 -2.99
C GLU A 96 -15.90 -1.79 -4.35
N LEU A 97 -14.69 -1.21 -4.35
CA LEU A 97 -14.06 -0.77 -5.59
C LEU A 97 -13.85 -1.95 -6.55
N LYS A 98 -14.20 -1.74 -7.83
CA LYS A 98 -13.80 -2.59 -8.94
C LYS A 98 -12.77 -1.87 -9.79
N LEU A 99 -11.56 -2.42 -9.83
CA LEU A 99 -10.43 -1.87 -10.57
C LEU A 99 -10.16 -2.74 -11.80
N GLU A 100 -10.38 -2.17 -12.98
CA GLU A 100 -10.19 -2.87 -14.25
C GLU A 100 -9.47 -1.95 -15.24
N PRO A 101 -8.24 -2.28 -15.71
CA PRO A 101 -7.58 -1.51 -16.74
C PRO A 101 -8.41 -1.52 -18.03
N LYS A 102 -8.52 -0.37 -18.68
CA LYS A 102 -9.29 -0.18 -19.93
C LYS A 102 -8.39 -0.08 -21.17
N SER A 103 -7.08 -0.12 -20.97
CA SER A 103 -6.06 -0.03 -22.02
C SER A 103 -4.73 -0.62 -21.54
N ASN A 104 -3.78 -0.79 -22.46
CA ASN A 104 -2.39 -1.12 -22.09
C ASN A 104 -1.74 0.07 -21.39
N MET A 105 -1.12 -0.16 -20.25
CA MET A 105 -0.48 0.86 -19.42
C MET A 105 0.83 0.32 -18.82
N ASP A 106 1.77 1.21 -18.47
CA ASP A 106 2.95 0.80 -17.71
C ASP A 106 2.59 0.40 -16.27
N SER A 107 1.66 1.12 -15.68
CA SER A 107 1.18 0.86 -14.31
C SER A 107 -0.31 1.11 -14.20
N TYR A 108 -1.01 0.31 -13.39
CA TYR A 108 -2.44 0.46 -13.14
C TYR A 108 -2.79 0.15 -11.68
N ALA A 109 -3.59 1.00 -11.09
CA ALA A 109 -4.19 0.91 -9.76
C ALA A 109 -5.26 2.00 -9.62
N LEU A 110 -5.80 2.25 -8.42
CA LEU A 110 -6.61 3.45 -8.16
C LEU A 110 -5.82 4.73 -8.52
N PHE A 111 -4.53 4.78 -8.15
CA PHE A 111 -3.56 5.77 -8.62
C PHE A 111 -2.54 5.07 -9.52
N SER A 112 -2.61 5.26 -10.83
CA SER A 112 -1.61 4.69 -11.75
C SER A 112 -0.22 5.25 -11.48
N PHE A 113 -0.13 6.55 -11.15
CA PHE A 113 1.12 7.21 -10.85
C PHE A 113 0.99 8.30 -9.79
N VAL A 114 1.73 8.16 -8.70
CA VAL A 114 1.96 9.20 -7.68
C VAL A 114 3.36 9.75 -7.89
N ASP A 115 3.48 11.04 -8.22
CA ASP A 115 4.78 11.67 -8.47
C ASP A 115 5.44 12.13 -7.16
N THR A 116 6.67 12.60 -7.26
CA THR A 116 7.57 12.89 -6.13
C THR A 116 6.96 13.80 -5.06
N ALA A 117 6.15 14.77 -5.47
CA ALA A 117 5.43 15.64 -4.54
C ALA A 117 4.12 15.04 -4.03
N GLY A 118 3.59 14.00 -4.65
CA GLY A 118 2.29 13.40 -4.32
C GLY A 118 2.27 12.75 -2.94
N ILE A 119 1.16 12.91 -2.22
CA ILE A 119 0.94 12.29 -0.91
C ILE A 119 -0.45 11.66 -0.90
N ILE A 120 -0.53 10.39 -0.51
CA ILE A 120 -1.79 9.72 -0.16
C ILE A 120 -1.68 9.33 1.31
N LYS A 121 -2.60 9.79 2.13
CA LYS A 121 -2.55 9.50 3.57
C LYS A 121 -3.90 9.15 4.17
N ASP A 122 -3.85 8.33 5.20
CA ASP A 122 -4.97 8.01 6.09
C ASP A 122 -6.22 7.53 5.32
N LEU A 123 -6.00 6.69 4.29
CA LEU A 123 -7.04 6.15 3.42
C LEU A 123 -7.21 4.64 3.65
N ASN A 124 -8.44 4.21 3.91
CA ASN A 124 -8.79 2.80 3.95
C ASN A 124 -9.47 2.37 2.63
N ILE A 125 -9.21 1.14 2.20
CA ILE A 125 -9.88 0.49 1.07
C ILE A 125 -10.34 -0.88 1.53
N GLU A 126 -11.61 -1.21 1.34
CA GLU A 126 -12.17 -2.49 1.77
C GLU A 126 -12.99 -3.17 0.67
N ASN A 127 -12.91 -4.50 0.64
CA ASN A 127 -13.67 -5.37 -0.27
C ASN A 127 -13.45 -5.01 -1.75
N VAL A 128 -12.19 -4.76 -2.12
CA VAL A 128 -11.84 -4.42 -3.49
C VAL A 128 -11.75 -5.67 -4.37
N SER A 129 -12.21 -5.54 -5.60
CA SER A 129 -12.01 -6.51 -6.67
C SER A 129 -11.14 -5.91 -7.76
N TYR A 130 -9.94 -6.45 -7.93
CA TYR A 130 -9.05 -6.13 -9.05
C TYR A 130 -9.14 -7.21 -10.11
N SER A 131 -9.32 -6.82 -11.39
CA SER A 131 -9.39 -7.75 -12.50
C SER A 131 -8.68 -7.18 -13.73
N ASN A 132 -7.80 -7.97 -14.36
CA ASN A 132 -7.20 -7.61 -15.65
C ASN A 132 -7.54 -8.67 -16.70
N ALA A 133 -8.53 -8.37 -17.52
CA ALA A 133 -9.10 -9.29 -18.50
C ALA A 133 -8.32 -9.37 -19.83
N GLY A 134 -7.14 -8.72 -19.97
CA GLY A 134 -6.37 -8.89 -21.21
C GLY A 134 -5.45 -7.74 -21.58
N TYR A 135 -5.41 -6.67 -20.79
CA TYR A 135 -4.51 -5.56 -21.04
C TYR A 135 -3.11 -5.83 -20.49
N THR A 136 -2.09 -5.31 -21.16
CA THR A 136 -0.71 -5.38 -20.69
C THR A 136 -0.45 -4.20 -19.76
N CYS A 137 -0.31 -4.51 -18.47
CA CYS A 137 0.20 -3.59 -17.47
C CYS A 137 1.44 -4.21 -16.84
N LYS A 138 2.47 -3.41 -16.63
CA LYS A 138 3.73 -3.94 -16.09
C LYS A 138 3.71 -4.02 -14.56
N TYR A 139 3.21 -2.98 -13.92
CA TYR A 139 3.10 -2.88 -12.47
C TYR A 139 1.65 -2.64 -12.09
N GLU A 140 1.08 -3.55 -11.34
CA GLU A 140 -0.32 -3.54 -10.97
C GLU A 140 -0.46 -3.59 -9.45
N ALA A 141 -1.41 -2.83 -8.92
CA ALA A 141 -1.70 -2.80 -7.49
C ALA A 141 -3.14 -2.36 -7.21
N ILE A 142 -3.55 -2.41 -5.95
CA ILE A 142 -4.84 -1.87 -5.53
C ILE A 142 -4.75 -0.35 -5.38
N LEU A 143 -3.79 0.17 -4.59
CA LEU A 143 -3.73 1.60 -4.31
C LEU A 143 -2.90 2.36 -5.34
N THR A 144 -1.64 1.96 -5.60
CA THR A 144 -0.80 2.69 -6.55
C THR A 144 -0.01 1.76 -7.48
N GLY A 145 -0.12 1.97 -8.78
CA GLY A 145 0.68 1.24 -9.76
C GLY A 145 2.16 1.61 -9.67
N ARG A 146 2.44 2.93 -9.57
CA ARG A 146 3.78 3.48 -9.39
C ARG A 146 3.77 4.61 -8.37
N ASN A 147 4.58 4.47 -7.32
CA ASN A 147 4.79 5.50 -6.30
C ASN A 147 6.19 6.09 -6.38
N ASN A 148 6.32 7.38 -6.64
CA ASN A 148 7.54 8.16 -6.43
C ASN A 148 7.41 9.10 -5.22
N GLY A 149 6.20 9.31 -4.70
CA GLY A 149 5.84 10.20 -3.59
C GLY A 149 5.79 9.50 -2.24
N THR A 150 4.82 9.87 -1.42
CA THR A 150 4.62 9.31 -0.08
C THR A 150 3.22 8.72 0.08
N ILE A 151 3.16 7.48 0.53
CA ILE A 151 1.93 6.81 0.96
C ILE A 151 2.09 6.52 2.46
N THR A 152 1.17 7.02 3.27
CA THR A 152 1.25 6.86 4.72
C THR A 152 -0.12 6.60 5.35
N GLY A 153 -0.20 5.68 6.33
CA GLY A 153 -1.45 5.37 7.03
C GLY A 153 -2.55 4.83 6.12
N CYS A 154 -2.19 4.16 5.03
CA CYS A 154 -3.16 3.58 4.09
C CYS A 154 -3.32 2.09 4.33
N HIS A 155 -4.57 1.61 4.41
CA HIS A 155 -4.87 0.24 4.78
C HIS A 155 -5.83 -0.41 3.79
N ILE A 156 -5.45 -1.58 3.26
CA ILE A 156 -6.31 -2.45 2.48
C ILE A 156 -6.82 -3.55 3.41
N LYS A 157 -8.13 -3.61 3.62
CA LYS A 157 -8.79 -4.51 4.58
C LYS A 157 -10.00 -5.21 3.94
N GLY A 158 -10.69 -6.03 4.73
CA GLY A 158 -11.88 -6.75 4.27
C GLY A 158 -11.53 -7.95 3.39
N ASN A 159 -12.42 -8.33 2.47
CA ASN A 159 -12.23 -9.45 1.56
C ASN A 159 -11.84 -8.92 0.17
N ASN A 160 -10.58 -9.05 -0.18
CA ASN A 160 -10.04 -8.48 -1.41
C ASN A 160 -9.68 -9.58 -2.40
N SER A 161 -9.95 -9.37 -3.69
CA SER A 161 -9.54 -10.27 -4.76
C SER A 161 -8.67 -9.57 -5.78
N PHE A 162 -7.60 -10.25 -6.21
CA PHE A 162 -6.72 -9.79 -7.25
C PHE A 162 -6.61 -10.89 -8.32
N THR A 163 -7.21 -10.66 -9.49
CA THR A 163 -7.35 -11.67 -10.54
C THR A 163 -6.83 -11.16 -11.89
N GLY A 164 -6.47 -12.07 -12.79
CA GLY A 164 -6.15 -11.72 -14.17
C GLY A 164 -5.04 -12.56 -14.79
N GLU A 165 -5.30 -13.11 -15.99
CA GLU A 165 -4.30 -13.90 -16.71
C GLU A 165 -3.19 -13.05 -17.33
N SER A 166 -3.44 -11.77 -17.57
CA SER A 166 -2.47 -10.82 -18.15
C SER A 166 -1.54 -10.20 -17.12
N VAL A 167 -1.90 -10.24 -15.83
CA VAL A 167 -1.08 -9.77 -14.73
C VAL A 167 0.26 -10.50 -14.70
N LYS A 168 1.34 -9.75 -14.52
CA LYS A 168 2.70 -10.31 -14.38
C LYS A 168 3.30 -9.99 -13.02
N GLN A 169 3.00 -8.80 -12.49
CA GLN A 169 3.62 -8.24 -11.30
C GLN A 169 2.56 -7.50 -10.48
N ALA A 170 2.26 -8.00 -9.30
CA ALA A 170 1.20 -7.47 -8.45
C ALA A 170 1.70 -7.10 -7.05
N GLY A 171 1.29 -5.93 -6.57
CA GLY A 171 1.44 -5.49 -5.17
C GLY A 171 0.08 -5.15 -4.56
N GLY A 172 -0.08 -5.29 -3.26
CA GLY A 172 -1.30 -4.80 -2.60
C GLY A 172 -1.35 -3.26 -2.60
N ILE A 173 -0.37 -2.62 -1.95
CA ILE A 173 -0.27 -1.15 -1.88
C ILE A 173 0.38 -0.56 -3.12
N ALA A 174 1.53 -1.10 -3.56
CA ALA A 174 2.29 -0.53 -4.67
C ALA A 174 2.79 -1.60 -5.64
N GLY A 175 2.62 -1.38 -6.95
CA GLY A 175 3.27 -2.19 -7.97
C GLY A 175 4.78 -1.92 -7.98
N ILE A 176 5.18 -0.67 -8.06
CA ILE A 176 6.58 -0.24 -7.89
C ILE A 176 6.65 0.95 -6.94
N ASN A 177 7.49 0.88 -5.92
CA ASN A 177 7.76 1.97 -4.98
C ASN A 177 9.17 2.54 -5.20
N LYS A 178 9.27 3.83 -5.53
CA LYS A 178 10.51 4.61 -5.59
C LYS A 178 10.56 5.72 -4.54
N GLY A 179 9.44 5.97 -3.89
CA GLY A 179 9.28 6.94 -2.82
C GLY A 179 9.24 6.27 -1.44
N CYS A 180 8.26 6.61 -0.64
CA CYS A 180 8.08 6.07 0.69
C CYS A 180 6.68 5.47 0.86
N VAL A 181 6.62 4.24 1.40
CA VAL A 181 5.40 3.61 1.93
C VAL A 181 5.64 3.40 3.41
N ILE A 182 4.83 4.04 4.25
CA ILE A 182 5.02 4.03 5.70
C ILE A 182 3.68 3.88 6.42
N ASN A 183 3.65 3.15 7.54
CA ASN A 183 2.44 2.91 8.34
C ASN A 183 1.29 2.28 7.54
N CYS A 184 1.57 1.45 6.56
CA CYS A 184 0.57 0.88 5.67
C CYS A 184 0.36 -0.61 5.92
N SER A 185 -0.84 -1.10 5.58
CA SER A 185 -1.13 -2.52 5.65
C SER A 185 -1.89 -3.06 4.44
N ALA A 186 -1.70 -4.36 4.21
CA ALA A 186 -2.48 -5.12 3.24
C ALA A 186 -2.97 -6.44 3.89
N GLU A 187 -4.28 -6.62 3.93
CA GLU A 187 -4.92 -7.73 4.60
C GLU A 187 -5.90 -8.46 3.69
N ASN A 188 -5.97 -9.78 3.86
CA ASN A 188 -6.97 -10.65 3.22
C ASN A 188 -7.07 -10.45 1.70
N ILE A 189 -5.94 -10.39 0.99
CA ILE A 189 -5.92 -10.34 -0.47
C ILE A 189 -5.76 -11.75 -1.02
N ASP A 190 -6.72 -12.21 -1.80
CA ASP A 190 -6.65 -13.47 -2.55
C ASP A 190 -6.04 -13.21 -3.93
N PHE A 191 -4.78 -13.59 -4.12
CA PHE A 191 -4.05 -13.44 -5.38
C PHE A 191 -4.26 -14.65 -6.30
N GLN A 192 -5.30 -14.61 -7.11
CA GLN A 192 -5.60 -15.60 -8.14
C GLN A 192 -4.85 -15.30 -9.45
N LEU A 193 -3.52 -15.47 -9.43
CA LEU A 193 -2.58 -15.01 -10.46
C LEU A 193 -1.61 -16.11 -10.89
N PRO A 194 -2.06 -17.17 -11.58
CA PRO A 194 -1.26 -18.37 -11.84
C PRO A 194 0.00 -18.13 -12.70
N LYS A 195 0.10 -16.99 -13.38
CA LYS A 195 1.23 -16.61 -14.24
C LYS A 195 2.01 -15.41 -13.72
N ALA A 196 1.66 -14.91 -12.52
CA ALA A 196 2.23 -13.70 -11.95
C ALA A 196 3.03 -13.95 -10.68
N GLN A 197 3.80 -12.95 -10.35
CA GLN A 197 4.51 -12.79 -9.09
C GLN A 197 3.77 -11.73 -8.25
N ALA A 198 3.68 -11.95 -6.94
CA ALA A 198 2.88 -11.07 -6.08
C ALA A 198 3.55 -10.74 -4.75
N SER A 199 3.06 -9.69 -4.10
CA SER A 199 3.42 -9.29 -2.73
C SER A 199 2.29 -8.53 -2.04
N GLY A 200 2.29 -8.55 -0.71
CA GLY A 200 1.26 -7.86 0.05
C GLY A 200 1.39 -6.34 -0.02
N ILE A 201 2.59 -5.78 0.16
CA ILE A 201 2.79 -4.32 0.18
C ILE A 201 3.32 -3.81 -1.15
N SER A 202 4.54 -4.17 -1.55
CA SER A 202 5.12 -3.64 -2.79
C SER A 202 5.75 -4.72 -3.64
N PHE A 203 5.43 -4.76 -4.95
CA PHE A 203 6.07 -5.73 -5.82
C PHE A 203 7.57 -5.42 -6.00
N SER A 204 7.94 -4.21 -6.40
CA SER A 204 9.35 -3.77 -6.47
C SER A 204 9.57 -2.54 -5.61
N ASN A 205 10.56 -2.59 -4.72
CA ASN A 205 10.92 -1.47 -3.88
C ASN A 205 12.31 -0.92 -4.22
N PHE A 206 12.37 0.32 -4.68
CA PHE A 206 13.58 1.14 -4.88
C PHE A 206 13.72 2.24 -3.82
N GLY A 207 12.69 2.44 -3.01
CA GLY A 207 12.59 3.48 -1.98
C GLY A 207 12.55 2.89 -0.58
N GLN A 208 11.60 3.34 0.21
CA GLN A 208 11.46 2.96 1.61
C GLN A 208 10.13 2.25 1.88
N LEU A 209 10.18 1.15 2.61
CA LEU A 209 9.06 0.45 3.23
C LEU A 209 9.29 0.46 4.73
N LEU A 210 8.53 1.27 5.46
CA LEU A 210 8.75 1.52 6.87
C LEU A 210 7.48 1.25 7.68
N ASN A 211 7.60 0.51 8.77
CA ASN A 211 6.49 0.35 9.71
C ASN A 211 5.21 -0.18 9.02
N CYS A 212 5.33 -1.22 8.19
CA CYS A 212 4.24 -1.80 7.40
C CYS A 212 3.96 -3.24 7.79
N TYR A 213 2.74 -3.71 7.54
CA TYR A 213 2.44 -5.13 7.73
C TYR A 213 1.57 -5.73 6.62
N MET A 214 1.67 -7.04 6.49
CA MET A 214 0.78 -7.87 5.68
C MET A 214 0.15 -8.94 6.57
N ALA A 215 -1.14 -9.18 6.39
CA ALA A 215 -1.86 -10.20 7.13
C ALA A 215 -2.83 -11.01 6.26
N SER A 216 -2.84 -12.32 6.45
CA SER A 216 -3.85 -13.23 5.87
C SER A 216 -4.02 -13.14 4.35
N CYS A 217 -2.95 -12.83 3.60
CA CYS A 217 -2.98 -12.87 2.14
C CYS A 217 -2.77 -14.30 1.62
N ASP A 218 -3.46 -14.66 0.53
CA ASP A 218 -3.34 -15.96 -0.13
C ASP A 218 -2.53 -15.84 -1.42
N PHE A 219 -1.40 -16.54 -1.47
CA PHE A 219 -0.51 -16.61 -2.63
C PHE A 219 -0.50 -17.99 -3.32
N THR A 220 -1.43 -18.90 -2.95
CA THR A 220 -1.47 -20.27 -3.46
C THR A 220 -1.39 -20.32 -4.99
N ASN A 221 -2.12 -19.46 -5.67
CA ASN A 221 -2.21 -19.38 -7.12
C ASN A 221 -1.29 -18.30 -7.71
N THR A 222 -0.04 -18.23 -7.24
CA THR A 222 1.00 -17.36 -7.83
C THR A 222 2.23 -18.17 -8.25
N LEU A 223 3.08 -17.60 -9.10
CA LEU A 223 4.36 -18.25 -9.46
C LEU A 223 5.38 -18.19 -8.33
N SER A 224 5.41 -17.07 -7.62
CA SER A 224 6.29 -16.82 -6.48
C SER A 224 5.83 -15.54 -5.77
N SER A 225 6.16 -15.40 -4.49
CA SER A 225 5.69 -14.23 -3.73
C SER A 225 6.61 -13.83 -2.58
N GLY A 226 6.48 -12.58 -2.17
CA GLY A 226 7.04 -12.03 -0.94
C GLY A 226 5.95 -11.41 -0.09
N GLY A 227 5.92 -11.68 1.21
CA GLY A 227 4.86 -11.17 2.08
C GLY A 227 4.77 -9.64 2.06
N ILE A 228 5.86 -8.95 2.40
CA ILE A 228 5.92 -7.49 2.34
C ILE A 228 6.35 -7.03 0.95
N CYS A 229 7.44 -7.57 0.42
CA CYS A 229 7.99 -7.12 -0.85
C CYS A 229 8.45 -8.30 -1.71
N TYR A 230 8.21 -8.23 -3.03
CA TYR A 230 8.73 -9.25 -3.93
C TYR A 230 10.22 -9.00 -4.23
N THR A 231 10.61 -7.80 -4.65
CA THR A 231 12.02 -7.47 -4.91
C THR A 231 12.42 -6.17 -4.18
N MET A 232 13.45 -6.28 -3.35
CA MET A 232 14.16 -5.14 -2.78
C MET A 232 15.33 -4.79 -3.70
N GLU A 233 15.31 -3.63 -4.28
CA GLU A 233 16.29 -3.14 -5.26
C GLU A 233 17.47 -2.41 -4.58
N PRO A 234 18.60 -2.18 -5.28
CA PRO A 234 19.77 -1.58 -4.67
C PRO A 234 19.50 -0.24 -3.98
N ARG A 235 20.00 -0.09 -2.75
CA ARG A 235 19.89 1.08 -1.87
C ARG A 235 18.49 1.31 -1.29
N SER A 236 17.52 0.43 -1.54
CA SER A 236 16.22 0.52 -0.90
C SER A 236 16.26 0.06 0.55
N GLU A 237 15.24 0.43 1.31
CA GLU A 237 15.12 0.09 2.72
C GLU A 237 13.78 -0.60 3.02
N MET A 238 13.81 -1.61 3.88
CA MET A 238 12.64 -2.17 4.56
C MET A 238 12.97 -2.28 6.05
N LYS A 239 12.20 -1.60 6.89
CA LYS A 239 12.43 -1.57 8.34
C LYS A 239 11.13 -1.61 9.13
N ASN A 240 11.18 -2.29 10.26
CA ASN A 240 10.07 -2.41 11.21
C ASN A 240 8.78 -2.92 10.58
N CYS A 241 8.88 -3.99 9.80
CA CYS A 241 7.75 -4.60 9.10
C CYS A 241 7.47 -6.01 9.62
N TYR A 242 6.19 -6.40 9.65
CA TYR A 242 5.87 -7.78 10.00
C TYR A 242 4.83 -8.41 9.08
N THR A 243 4.80 -9.74 9.05
CA THR A 243 3.76 -10.53 8.38
C THR A 243 3.04 -11.41 9.37
N TYR A 244 1.71 -11.49 9.26
CA TYR A 244 0.87 -12.35 10.09
C TYR A 244 0.05 -13.28 9.19
N LYS A 245 0.15 -14.59 9.42
CA LYS A 245 -0.59 -15.65 8.71
C LYS A 245 -0.69 -15.45 7.20
N THR A 246 0.17 -16.09 6.45
CA THR A 246 -0.07 -16.32 5.03
C THR A 246 -1.04 -17.47 4.88
N ILE A 247 -2.17 -17.26 4.16
CA ILE A 247 -3.20 -18.31 4.03
C ILE A 247 -2.69 -19.45 3.15
N GLY A 248 -1.94 -19.13 2.09
CA GLY A 248 -1.36 -20.12 1.20
C GLY A 248 -0.07 -19.64 0.54
N TYR A 249 0.72 -20.59 0.05
CA TYR A 249 2.03 -20.38 -0.58
C TYR A 249 2.06 -20.90 -2.00
N PRO A 250 2.91 -20.34 -2.89
CA PRO A 250 3.12 -20.88 -4.21
C PRO A 250 3.57 -22.35 -4.16
N SER A 251 2.99 -23.20 -5.03
CA SER A 251 3.18 -24.66 -5.03
C SER A 251 4.65 -25.12 -5.16
N LYS A 252 5.57 -24.25 -5.57
CA LYS A 252 7.00 -24.55 -5.80
C LYS A 252 7.91 -24.02 -4.67
N LYS A 253 7.38 -23.66 -3.51
CA LYS A 253 8.13 -23.09 -2.38
C LYS A 253 8.99 -21.86 -2.74
N LYS A 254 8.56 -21.08 -3.72
CA LYS A 254 9.20 -19.82 -4.12
C LYS A 254 8.55 -18.66 -3.37
N TYR A 255 8.81 -18.60 -2.09
CA TYR A 255 8.21 -17.64 -1.17
C TYR A 255 9.22 -17.14 -0.15
N GLY A 256 9.17 -15.83 0.15
CA GLY A 256 9.82 -15.22 1.30
C GLY A 256 8.77 -14.58 2.21
N SER A 257 8.74 -14.94 3.49
CA SER A 257 7.71 -14.41 4.40
C SER A 257 7.69 -12.89 4.48
N LEU A 258 8.86 -12.26 4.36
CA LEU A 258 9.00 -10.81 4.26
C LEU A 258 9.33 -10.40 2.83
N VAL A 259 10.42 -10.95 2.27
CA VAL A 259 10.96 -10.53 0.97
C VAL A 259 11.34 -11.75 0.14
N TYR A 260 10.93 -11.78 -1.14
CA TYR A 260 11.33 -12.87 -2.04
C TYR A 260 12.77 -12.68 -2.54
N LYS A 261 13.12 -11.50 -3.07
CA LYS A 261 14.48 -11.19 -3.53
C LYS A 261 15.01 -9.92 -2.91
N SER A 262 16.28 -9.92 -2.53
CA SER A 262 16.97 -8.73 -2.05
C SER A 262 18.30 -8.54 -2.79
N ASN A 263 18.60 -7.30 -3.17
CA ASN A 263 19.78 -6.95 -3.94
C ASN A 263 20.41 -5.68 -3.37
N ASN A 264 21.55 -5.81 -2.67
CA ASN A 264 22.34 -4.70 -2.13
C ASN A 264 21.46 -3.61 -1.47
N CYS A 265 20.57 -4.00 -0.58
CA CYS A 265 19.57 -3.17 0.09
C CYS A 265 19.65 -3.33 1.61
N THR A 266 18.89 -2.53 2.35
CA THR A 266 18.77 -2.64 3.80
C THR A 266 17.46 -3.34 4.16
N ILE A 267 17.53 -4.44 4.92
CA ILE A 267 16.40 -5.12 5.54
C ILE A 267 16.69 -5.23 7.02
N GLU A 268 15.88 -4.58 7.86
CA GLU A 268 16.11 -4.49 9.29
C GLU A 268 14.80 -4.53 10.09
N SER A 269 14.82 -5.19 11.24
CA SER A 269 13.67 -5.33 12.15
C SER A 269 12.43 -5.88 11.43
N GLY A 270 12.57 -7.07 10.87
CA GLY A 270 11.47 -7.79 10.22
C GLY A 270 11.00 -8.97 11.07
N LEU A 271 9.67 -9.16 11.22
CA LEU A 271 9.10 -10.26 11.97
C LEU A 271 8.13 -11.08 11.11
N TYR A 272 8.16 -12.41 11.27
CA TYR A 272 7.28 -13.32 10.56
C TYR A 272 7.00 -14.59 11.37
N CYS A 273 5.82 -15.19 11.20
CA CYS A 273 5.40 -16.39 11.92
C CYS A 273 5.55 -17.69 11.14
N ASP A 274 5.82 -17.64 9.85
CA ASP A 274 5.87 -18.82 8.97
C ASP A 274 7.19 -19.58 9.12
N VAL A 275 7.31 -20.40 10.15
CA VAL A 275 8.57 -21.08 10.54
C VAL A 275 9.15 -22.01 9.47
N ASP A 276 8.32 -22.53 8.55
CA ASP A 276 8.75 -23.40 7.46
C ASP A 276 9.30 -22.65 6.24
N VAL A 277 9.33 -21.33 6.29
CA VAL A 277 9.74 -20.45 5.18
C VAL A 277 10.81 -19.47 5.67
N ARG A 278 11.68 -19.05 4.78
CA ARG A 278 12.66 -18.03 5.10
C ARG A 278 12.00 -16.65 5.12
N GLY A 279 12.38 -15.80 6.06
CA GLY A 279 11.98 -14.39 6.08
C GLY A 279 12.41 -13.69 4.79
N VAL A 280 13.65 -13.91 4.33
CA VAL A 280 14.16 -13.46 3.02
C VAL A 280 14.59 -14.69 2.22
N TYR A 281 13.97 -14.92 1.05
CA TYR A 281 14.18 -16.16 0.29
C TYR A 281 15.50 -16.14 -0.47
N ASP A 282 15.77 -15.11 -1.26
CA ASP A 282 16.98 -14.97 -2.10
C ASP A 282 17.71 -13.67 -1.76
N THR A 283 18.97 -13.79 -1.31
CA THR A 283 19.78 -12.65 -0.90
C THR A 283 20.98 -12.50 -1.81
N TYR A 284 21.10 -11.33 -2.46
CA TYR A 284 22.28 -10.95 -3.22
C TYR A 284 22.87 -9.66 -2.64
N GLN A 285 24.11 -9.76 -2.17
CA GLN A 285 24.83 -8.63 -1.52
C GLN A 285 24.01 -7.92 -0.41
N THR A 286 23.10 -8.65 0.21
CA THR A 286 22.25 -8.17 1.30
C THR A 286 22.47 -9.06 2.52
N THR A 287 22.71 -8.44 3.66
CA THR A 287 22.72 -9.13 4.96
C THR A 287 21.57 -8.58 5.79
N PRO A 288 20.44 -9.29 5.86
CA PRO A 288 19.32 -8.87 6.70
C PRO A 288 19.73 -8.81 8.18
N LYS A 289 19.26 -7.78 8.90
CA LYS A 289 19.55 -7.58 10.33
C LYS A 289 18.27 -7.64 11.15
N GLN A 290 18.36 -8.23 12.36
CA GLN A 290 17.24 -8.27 13.28
C GLN A 290 15.95 -8.84 12.64
N ILE A 291 16.09 -9.98 11.96
CA ILE A 291 14.97 -10.70 11.38
C ILE A 291 14.59 -11.80 12.35
N TYR A 292 13.35 -11.75 12.85
CA TYR A 292 12.87 -12.64 13.91
C TYR A 292 11.71 -13.50 13.41
N THR A 293 11.72 -14.76 13.81
CA THR A 293 10.51 -15.59 13.84
C THR A 293 9.76 -15.35 15.13
N TYR A 294 8.46 -15.50 15.11
CA TYR A 294 7.63 -15.42 16.30
C TYR A 294 6.53 -16.50 16.29
N ASP A 295 6.05 -16.87 17.48
CA ASP A 295 4.90 -17.77 17.63
C ASP A 295 3.59 -16.98 17.43
N GLU A 296 2.79 -17.38 16.46
CA GLU A 296 1.53 -16.69 16.12
C GLU A 296 0.43 -16.80 17.19
N ASN A 297 0.52 -17.80 18.07
CA ASN A 297 -0.49 -18.02 19.13
C ASN A 297 -0.20 -17.14 20.35
N THR A 298 1.06 -16.95 20.67
CA THR A 298 1.50 -16.15 21.84
C THR A 298 1.88 -14.71 21.44
N MET A 299 2.14 -14.46 20.14
CA MET A 299 2.70 -13.21 19.63
C MET A 299 4.00 -12.81 20.31
N THR A 300 4.87 -13.81 20.56
CA THR A 300 6.20 -13.63 21.15
C THR A 300 7.28 -14.15 20.22
N ALA A 301 8.41 -13.44 20.17
CA ALA A 301 9.64 -13.84 19.50
C ALA A 301 10.55 -14.60 20.47
N GLU A 302 11.80 -14.85 20.07
CA GLU A 302 12.79 -15.48 20.93
C GLU A 302 12.89 -14.82 22.31
N ASN A 303 13.11 -15.62 23.36
CA ASN A 303 13.13 -15.20 24.77
C ASN A 303 11.82 -14.58 25.28
N ASP A 304 10.69 -15.02 24.77
CA ASP A 304 9.34 -14.58 25.16
C ASP A 304 9.12 -13.06 25.04
N ILE A 305 9.85 -12.38 24.15
CA ILE A 305 9.69 -10.94 23.92
C ILE A 305 8.43 -10.71 23.08
N PRO A 306 7.45 -9.92 23.55
CA PRO A 306 6.26 -9.61 22.76
C PRO A 306 6.61 -8.91 21.43
N VAL A 307 6.01 -9.35 20.34
CA VAL A 307 6.19 -8.76 19.00
C VAL A 307 5.89 -7.26 19.00
N ILE A 308 4.84 -6.86 19.69
CA ILE A 308 4.43 -5.45 19.81
C ILE A 308 5.54 -4.59 20.46
N ASP A 309 6.27 -5.15 21.44
CA ASP A 309 7.35 -4.42 22.12
C ASP A 309 8.55 -4.26 21.20
N ILE A 310 8.90 -5.30 20.42
CA ILE A 310 9.99 -5.22 19.42
C ILE A 310 9.70 -4.09 18.42
N LEU A 311 8.47 -4.05 17.90
CA LEU A 311 8.06 -3.07 16.91
C LEU A 311 8.04 -1.65 17.48
N ASN A 312 7.49 -1.45 18.68
CA ASN A 312 7.43 -0.12 19.32
C ASN A 312 8.78 0.36 19.83
N ASN A 313 9.63 -0.54 20.33
CA ASN A 313 10.99 -0.20 20.72
C ASN A 313 11.81 0.27 19.51
N TRP A 314 11.65 -0.39 18.36
CA TRP A 314 12.31 0.08 17.14
C TRP A 314 11.90 1.54 16.80
N ILE A 315 10.62 1.89 16.93
CA ILE A 315 10.15 3.27 16.69
C ILE A 315 10.82 4.22 17.69
N SER A 316 10.83 3.88 18.98
CA SER A 316 11.42 4.69 20.04
C SER A 316 12.90 4.97 19.80
N ASP A 317 13.64 3.93 19.32
CA ASP A 317 15.08 4.00 19.13
C ASP A 317 15.48 4.67 17.82
N ASN A 318 14.61 4.66 16.78
CA ASN A 318 14.99 5.04 15.42
C ASN A 318 14.19 6.20 14.82
N ALA A 319 13.05 6.61 15.40
CA ALA A 319 12.21 7.66 14.80
C ALA A 319 12.97 8.99 14.57
N GLN A 320 13.93 9.32 15.44
CA GLN A 320 14.77 10.51 15.28
C GLN A 320 15.66 10.49 14.03
N LEU A 321 15.90 9.35 13.43
CA LEU A 321 16.63 9.22 12.16
C LEU A 321 15.78 9.64 10.95
N TYR A 322 14.48 9.83 11.16
CA TYR A 322 13.49 10.19 10.15
C TYR A 322 12.65 11.40 10.61
N PRO A 323 13.24 12.58 10.79
CA PRO A 323 12.57 13.73 11.43
C PRO A 323 11.35 14.25 10.67
N GLU A 324 11.24 13.90 9.38
CA GLU A 324 10.11 14.31 8.52
C GLU A 324 8.98 13.26 8.49
N LYS A 325 9.15 12.13 9.17
CA LYS A 325 8.18 11.03 9.15
C LYS A 325 7.50 10.87 10.51
N ILE A 326 6.19 10.61 10.46
CA ILE A 326 5.39 10.24 11.63
C ILE A 326 5.23 8.74 11.62
N PHE A 327 5.65 8.06 12.69
CA PHE A 327 5.44 6.64 12.88
C PHE A 327 4.19 6.39 13.72
N TYR A 328 3.26 5.61 13.20
CA TYR A 328 2.12 5.11 13.95
C TYR A 328 2.60 4.07 14.96
N GLN A 329 1.96 4.02 16.10
CA GLN A 329 2.28 3.04 17.12
C GLN A 329 1.61 1.70 16.81
N TRP A 330 2.28 0.63 17.20
CA TRP A 330 1.69 -0.70 17.17
C TRP A 330 0.84 -0.91 18.40
N ILE A 331 -0.41 -1.28 18.18
CA ILE A 331 -1.37 -1.57 19.23
C ILE A 331 -1.93 -2.98 19.08
N LYS A 332 -2.58 -3.47 20.14
CA LYS A 332 -3.30 -4.74 20.07
C LYS A 332 -4.53 -4.61 19.20
N GLY A 333 -4.70 -5.56 18.28
CA GLY A 333 -5.88 -5.77 17.47
C GLY A 333 -6.51 -7.14 17.77
N ASP A 334 -7.57 -7.49 17.08
CA ASP A 334 -8.18 -8.81 17.18
C ASP A 334 -7.56 -9.78 16.16
N ILE A 335 -7.73 -9.51 14.89
CA ILE A 335 -7.12 -10.23 13.76
C ILE A 335 -6.80 -9.21 12.65
N PRO A 336 -5.53 -8.94 12.33
CA PRO A 336 -4.34 -9.45 13.02
C PRO A 336 -4.20 -8.92 14.45
N PRO A 337 -3.50 -9.65 15.35
CA PRO A 337 -3.43 -9.30 16.77
C PRO A 337 -2.61 -8.04 17.06
N ILE A 338 -1.92 -7.49 16.07
CA ILE A 338 -1.17 -6.23 16.17
C ILE A 338 -1.48 -5.39 14.93
N ILE A 339 -1.91 -4.16 15.14
CA ILE A 339 -2.27 -3.18 14.09
C ILE A 339 -1.57 -1.85 14.34
N LEU A 340 -1.66 -0.94 13.37
CA LEU A 340 -1.10 0.41 13.44
C LEU A 340 -2.18 1.42 13.81
N GLU A 341 -1.85 2.36 14.69
CA GLU A 341 -2.71 3.48 15.08
C GLU A 341 -1.90 4.77 15.20
N LEU A 342 -2.42 5.84 14.66
CA LEU A 342 -1.92 7.20 14.92
C LEU A 342 -2.30 7.63 16.34
N ARG A 343 -1.32 7.99 17.17
CA ARG A 343 -1.50 8.52 18.53
C ARG A 343 -1.11 9.97 18.65
#